data_36ad85dc99b9607288384e9edfa2949d
#
_entry.id   36ad85dc99b9607288384e9edfa2949d
#
_cell.length_a   1.000
_cell.length_b   1.000
_cell.length_c   1.000
_cell.angle_alpha   90.00
_cell.angle_beta   90.00
_cell.angle_gamma   90.00
#
_symmetry.space_group_name_H-M   'P 1'
#
loop_
_entity.id
_entity.type
_entity.pdbx_description
1 polymer ?
#
loop_
_entity_poly.entity_id
_entity_poly.type
_entity_poly.pdbx_seq_one_letter_code
_entity_poly.pdbx_strand_id
1 'polypeptide(L)'
;MTEVTIDTPRGPARAHLSFPDRAGTADAALILGHGAGGGVGAPDLQAAQRAALAGGWAVALVEQPYRVAGRRSPAPAAHLDEAWTAVVARLGADELAGLPVVTGGRSMGARVACRTSAATGSVGVLCLAFPLTPPQRANTTKPALSRLPELDAVAVPTLVVQGANDRFGMPPDGPGRTVVQVAGDHGLKSNLPAVQAAVSEWLAARAGGRRRG
;
A
#
# COMPACT_ATOMS: atom_id res chain seq x y z
N MET A 1 16.24 2.27 10.87
CA MET A 1 14.86 2.75 10.67
C MET A 1 14.72 4.11 11.34
N THR A 2 14.29 5.13 10.63
CA THR A 2 14.11 6.51 11.12
C THR A 2 12.62 6.82 11.16
N GLU A 3 12.16 7.48 12.22
CA GLU A 3 10.77 7.89 12.37
C GLU A 3 10.64 9.39 12.06
N VAL A 4 9.64 9.75 11.25
CA VAL A 4 9.33 11.14 10.89
C VAL A 4 7.87 11.42 11.18
N THR A 5 7.60 12.47 11.94
CA THR A 5 6.24 13.00 12.11
C THR A 5 5.94 13.97 11.00
N ILE A 6 4.79 13.84 10.37
CA ILE A 6 4.36 14.63 9.22
C ILE A 6 3.04 15.29 9.56
N ASP A 7 3.02 16.61 9.54
CA ASP A 7 1.78 17.38 9.71
C ASP A 7 0.90 17.24 8.48
N THR A 8 -0.36 16.91 8.70
CA THR A 8 -1.37 16.80 7.64
C THR A 8 -2.60 17.63 8.02
N PRO A 9 -3.48 17.96 7.05
CA PRO A 9 -4.74 18.65 7.33
C PRO A 9 -5.67 17.90 8.31
N ARG A 10 -5.34 16.65 8.63
CA ARG A 10 -6.15 15.77 9.51
C ARG A 10 -5.42 15.40 10.82
N GLY A 11 -4.37 16.15 11.15
CA GLY A 11 -3.49 15.89 12.30
C GLY A 11 -2.19 15.17 11.91
N PRO A 12 -1.30 14.95 12.86
CA PRO A 12 0.00 14.36 12.57
C PRO A 12 -0.13 12.90 12.14
N ALA A 13 0.52 12.56 11.04
CA ALA A 13 0.84 11.20 10.62
C ALA A 13 2.26 10.84 11.02
N ARG A 14 2.63 9.57 10.95
CA ARG A 14 3.98 9.09 11.26
C ARG A 14 4.46 8.17 10.15
N ALA A 15 5.67 8.40 9.65
CA ALA A 15 6.34 7.56 8.68
C ALA A 15 7.57 6.89 9.30
N HIS A 16 7.67 5.57 9.13
CA HIS A 16 8.82 4.76 9.53
C HIS A 16 9.64 4.45 8.27
N LEU A 17 10.76 5.14 8.15
CA LEU A 17 11.65 5.07 6.99
C LEU A 17 12.72 3.99 7.17
N SER A 18 12.94 3.22 6.13
CA SER A 18 14.03 2.26 6.01
C SER A 18 14.67 2.39 4.63
N PHE A 19 15.99 2.36 4.60
CA PHE A 19 16.77 2.43 3.37
C PHE A 19 17.52 1.11 3.16
N PRO A 20 17.83 0.74 1.91
CA PRO A 20 18.61 -0.46 1.64
C PRO A 20 20.04 -0.33 2.18
N ASP A 21 20.63 -1.44 2.67
CA ASP A 21 22.01 -1.49 3.23
C ASP A 21 23.10 -1.34 2.15
N ARG A 22 22.74 -0.95 0.95
CA ARG A 22 23.71 -0.76 -0.15
C ARG A 22 24.46 0.57 0.00
N ALA A 23 25.74 0.57 -0.30
CA ALA A 23 26.49 1.79 -0.55
C ALA A 23 25.95 2.46 -1.82
N GLY A 24 25.06 3.43 -1.65
CA GLY A 24 24.40 4.14 -2.73
C GLY A 24 22.99 4.61 -2.35
N THR A 25 22.43 5.47 -3.17
CA THR A 25 21.04 5.93 -3.04
C THR A 25 20.06 4.83 -3.47
N ALA A 26 18.89 4.78 -2.87
CA ALA A 26 17.80 3.92 -3.32
C ALA A 26 17.41 4.25 -4.78
N ASP A 27 17.04 3.23 -5.56
CA ASP A 27 16.63 3.41 -6.97
C ASP A 27 15.20 3.94 -7.09
N ALA A 28 14.36 3.71 -6.08
CA ALA A 28 12.95 4.07 -6.01
C ALA A 28 12.45 3.99 -4.57
N ALA A 29 11.21 4.39 -4.33
CA ALA A 29 10.57 4.34 -3.02
C ALA A 29 9.23 3.60 -3.04
N LEU A 30 8.96 2.86 -1.96
CA LEU A 30 7.69 2.20 -1.70
C LEU A 30 7.07 2.78 -0.42
N ILE A 31 5.92 3.43 -0.54
CA ILE A 31 5.19 4.00 0.59
C ILE A 31 3.94 3.15 0.86
N LEU A 32 3.84 2.57 2.06
CA LEU A 32 2.78 1.63 2.42
C LEU A 32 1.95 2.10 3.61
N GLY A 33 0.61 2.09 3.43
CA GLY A 33 -0.37 2.36 4.48
C GLY A 33 -0.90 1.08 5.14
N HIS A 34 -1.26 1.18 6.43
CA HIS A 34 -1.80 0.05 7.21
C HIS A 34 -3.30 -0.18 6.98
N GLY A 35 -3.81 -1.33 7.43
CA GLY A 35 -5.23 -1.66 7.46
C GLY A 35 -5.97 -0.96 8.61
N ALA A 36 -7.31 -0.92 8.52
CA ALA A 36 -8.19 -0.19 9.44
C ALA A 36 -7.98 -0.51 10.93
N GLY A 37 -7.89 -1.78 11.29
CA GLY A 37 -7.72 -2.25 12.68
C GLY A 37 -6.27 -2.60 13.04
N GLY A 38 -5.32 -2.42 12.11
CA GLY A 38 -3.93 -2.80 12.29
C GLY A 38 -2.98 -1.60 12.44
N GLY A 39 -1.68 -1.89 12.42
CA GLY A 39 -0.59 -0.93 12.38
C GLY A 39 0.44 -1.34 11.35
N VAL A 40 1.52 -0.60 11.28
CA VAL A 40 2.63 -0.84 10.34
C VAL A 40 3.40 -2.14 10.61
N GLY A 41 3.27 -2.73 11.78
CA GLY A 41 3.85 -4.04 12.14
C GLY A 41 3.10 -5.24 11.57
N ALA A 42 2.10 -5.07 10.69
CA ALA A 42 1.39 -6.20 10.07
C ALA A 42 2.36 -7.08 9.27
N PRO A 43 2.31 -8.43 9.42
CA PRO A 43 3.30 -9.33 8.83
C PRO A 43 3.44 -9.23 7.31
N ASP A 44 2.36 -8.98 6.60
CA ASP A 44 2.33 -8.79 5.15
C ASP A 44 2.99 -7.47 4.73
N LEU A 45 2.78 -6.37 5.47
CA LEU A 45 3.50 -5.12 5.25
C LEU A 45 5.00 -5.29 5.50
N GLN A 46 5.37 -6.01 6.55
CA GLN A 46 6.77 -6.33 6.85
C GLN A 46 7.41 -7.22 5.77
N ALA A 47 6.65 -8.16 5.18
CA ALA A 47 7.12 -8.98 4.06
C ALA A 47 7.36 -8.13 2.80
N ALA A 48 6.44 -7.21 2.48
CA ALA A 48 6.59 -6.27 1.37
C ALA A 48 7.77 -5.31 1.59
N GLN A 49 7.98 -4.82 2.83
CA GLN A 49 9.13 -4.00 3.19
C GLN A 49 10.45 -4.74 2.94
N ARG A 50 10.57 -5.99 3.43
CA ARG A 50 11.78 -6.80 3.20
C ARG A 50 12.06 -7.03 1.72
N ALA A 51 11.01 -7.32 0.92
CA ALA A 51 11.12 -7.47 -0.52
C ALA A 51 11.68 -6.21 -1.19
N ALA A 52 11.15 -5.05 -0.84
CA ALA A 52 11.54 -3.77 -1.41
C ALA A 52 12.98 -3.39 -1.02
N LEU A 53 13.34 -3.50 0.26
CA LEU A 53 14.70 -3.22 0.74
C LEU A 53 15.74 -4.11 0.07
N ALA A 54 15.47 -5.43 -0.05
CA ALA A 54 16.34 -6.37 -0.76
C ALA A 54 16.49 -6.02 -2.24
N GLY A 55 15.46 -5.42 -2.85
CA GLY A 55 15.47 -4.93 -4.23
C GLY A 55 16.14 -3.56 -4.42
N GLY A 56 16.64 -2.92 -3.36
CA GLY A 56 17.29 -1.61 -3.43
C GLY A 56 16.34 -0.42 -3.35
N TRP A 57 15.11 -0.63 -2.86
CA TRP A 57 14.11 0.42 -2.70
C TRP A 57 14.11 1.00 -1.28
N ALA A 58 13.94 2.32 -1.16
CA ALA A 58 13.58 2.92 0.12
C ALA A 58 12.14 2.56 0.47
N VAL A 59 11.83 2.42 1.76
CA VAL A 59 10.48 2.09 2.23
C VAL A 59 10.03 3.05 3.31
N ALA A 60 8.80 3.55 3.19
CA ALA A 60 8.10 4.28 4.24
C ALA A 60 6.83 3.51 4.65
N LEU A 61 6.75 3.07 5.88
CA LEU A 61 5.52 2.53 6.47
C LEU A 61 4.80 3.65 7.22
N VAL A 62 3.55 3.94 6.83
CA VAL A 62 2.82 5.14 7.28
C VAL A 62 1.69 4.79 8.22
N GLU A 63 1.68 5.44 9.39
CA GLU A 63 0.56 5.47 10.31
C GLU A 63 -0.30 6.70 10.06
N GLN A 64 -1.57 6.47 9.74
CA GLN A 64 -2.56 7.52 9.52
C GLN A 64 -2.84 8.32 10.80
N PRO A 65 -3.23 9.62 10.73
CA PRO A 65 -3.44 10.48 11.89
C PRO A 65 -4.36 9.89 12.97
N TYR A 66 -5.42 9.17 12.59
CA TYR A 66 -6.30 8.55 13.58
C TYR A 66 -5.57 7.49 14.43
N ARG A 67 -4.57 6.78 13.86
CA ARG A 67 -3.77 5.78 14.58
C ARG A 67 -2.76 6.45 15.50
N VAL A 68 -2.09 7.48 15.02
CA VAL A 68 -1.17 8.31 15.84
C VAL A 68 -1.92 8.90 17.03
N ALA A 69 -3.18 9.33 16.84
CA ALA A 69 -4.06 9.79 17.92
C ALA A 69 -4.64 8.67 18.81
N GLY A 70 -4.18 7.42 18.67
CA GLY A 70 -4.62 6.28 19.49
C GLY A 70 -6.03 5.74 19.18
N ARG A 71 -6.68 6.21 18.13
CA ARG A 71 -8.04 5.77 17.76
C ARG A 71 -8.01 4.41 17.08
N ARG A 72 -9.00 3.56 17.40
CA ARG A 72 -9.13 2.22 16.82
C ARG A 72 -9.91 2.21 15.50
N SER A 73 -10.90 3.09 15.36
CA SER A 73 -11.75 3.18 14.18
C SER A 73 -11.15 4.15 13.16
N PRO A 74 -11.12 3.79 11.87
CA PRO A 74 -10.61 4.67 10.83
C PRO A 74 -11.45 5.91 10.67
N ALA A 75 -10.83 7.00 10.23
CA ALA A 75 -11.51 8.19 9.79
C ALA A 75 -12.31 7.95 8.49
N PRO A 76 -13.24 8.85 8.10
CA PRO A 76 -13.91 8.81 6.80
C PRO A 76 -12.91 8.75 5.65
N ALA A 77 -13.29 8.11 4.53
CA ALA A 77 -12.42 7.88 3.39
C ALA A 77 -11.72 9.15 2.88
N ALA A 78 -12.47 10.24 2.71
CA ALA A 78 -11.93 11.52 2.25
C ALA A 78 -10.83 12.08 3.19
N HIS A 79 -10.97 11.90 4.51
CA HIS A 79 -9.96 12.31 5.47
C HIS A 79 -8.69 11.47 5.40
N LEU A 80 -8.84 10.15 5.16
CA LEU A 80 -7.70 9.26 4.96
C LEU A 80 -6.95 9.61 3.69
N ASP A 81 -7.66 9.90 2.61
CA ASP A 81 -7.12 10.24 1.31
C ASP A 81 -6.36 11.58 1.36
N GLU A 82 -6.94 12.59 2.02
CA GLU A 82 -6.30 13.90 2.20
C GLU A 82 -5.01 13.81 3.03
N ALA A 83 -5.05 13.10 4.16
CA ALA A 83 -3.86 12.90 4.98
C ALA A 83 -2.78 12.12 4.22
N TRP A 84 -3.16 11.06 3.49
CA TRP A 84 -2.24 10.26 2.70
C TRP A 84 -1.57 11.06 1.60
N THR A 85 -2.32 11.86 0.86
CA THR A 85 -1.77 12.72 -0.20
C THR A 85 -0.75 13.72 0.37
N ALA A 86 -1.05 14.32 1.53
CA ALA A 86 -0.11 15.21 2.21
C ALA A 86 1.18 14.48 2.65
N VAL A 87 1.05 13.25 3.18
CA VAL A 87 2.21 12.44 3.58
C VAL A 87 3.10 12.10 2.37
N VAL A 88 2.50 11.64 1.26
CA VAL A 88 3.27 11.27 0.05
C VAL A 88 3.96 12.50 -0.53
N ALA A 89 3.28 13.65 -0.60
CA ALA A 89 3.86 14.89 -1.08
C ALA A 89 5.05 15.34 -0.21
N ARG A 90 4.89 15.30 1.14
CA ARG A 90 5.95 15.70 2.07
C ARG A 90 7.18 14.80 1.97
N LEU A 91 6.98 13.46 1.94
CA LEU A 91 8.08 12.51 1.79
C LEU A 91 8.80 12.66 0.44
N GLY A 92 8.03 12.89 -0.64
CA GLY A 92 8.58 13.09 -1.99
C GLY A 92 9.35 14.42 -2.14
N ALA A 93 9.06 15.42 -1.31
CA ALA A 93 9.79 16.67 -1.30
C ALA A 93 11.12 16.60 -0.55
N ASP A 94 11.22 15.68 0.45
CA ASP A 94 12.38 15.64 1.36
C ASP A 94 13.06 14.25 1.36
N GLU A 95 12.66 13.33 2.26
CA GLU A 95 13.39 12.09 2.53
C GLU A 95 13.48 11.16 1.30
N LEU A 96 12.53 11.27 0.38
CA LEU A 96 12.44 10.45 -0.84
C LEU A 96 12.55 11.33 -2.11
N ALA A 97 13.14 12.52 -1.98
CA ALA A 97 13.26 13.49 -3.09
C ALA A 97 13.94 12.88 -4.31
N GLY A 98 13.35 13.10 -5.49
CA GLY A 98 13.87 12.61 -6.78
C GLY A 98 13.64 11.12 -7.05
N LEU A 99 13.11 10.35 -6.09
CA LEU A 99 12.80 8.94 -6.29
C LEU A 99 11.42 8.76 -6.92
N PRO A 100 11.27 7.85 -7.90
CA PRO A 100 9.94 7.41 -8.32
C PRO A 100 9.26 6.66 -7.17
N VAL A 101 8.00 7.00 -6.92
CA VAL A 101 7.25 6.48 -5.78
C VAL A 101 6.19 5.48 -6.24
N VAL A 102 6.24 4.28 -5.71
CA VAL A 102 5.13 3.33 -5.69
C VAL A 102 4.38 3.52 -4.38
N THR A 103 3.07 3.73 -4.44
CA THR A 103 2.23 3.76 -3.25
C THR A 103 1.49 2.44 -3.07
N GLY A 104 1.06 2.16 -1.85
CA GLY A 104 0.33 0.93 -1.61
C GLY A 104 -0.13 0.79 -0.17
N GLY A 105 -0.49 -0.42 0.18
CA GLY A 105 -0.84 -0.72 1.55
C GLY A 105 -1.67 -1.99 1.69
N ARG A 106 -2.11 -2.23 2.92
CA ARG A 106 -2.92 -3.36 3.31
C ARG A 106 -4.38 -2.96 3.49
N SER A 107 -5.31 -3.70 2.87
CA SER A 107 -6.75 -3.56 3.09
C SER A 107 -7.23 -2.11 2.91
N MET A 108 -7.53 -1.38 3.97
CA MET A 108 -7.88 0.04 3.92
C MET A 108 -6.76 0.87 3.26
N GLY A 109 -5.50 0.62 3.59
CA GLY A 109 -4.36 1.32 2.99
C GLY A 109 -4.24 1.09 1.49
N ALA A 110 -4.54 -0.13 1.01
CA ALA A 110 -4.61 -0.44 -0.43
C ALA A 110 -5.67 0.42 -1.14
N ARG A 111 -6.87 0.55 -0.54
CA ARG A 111 -7.94 1.40 -1.09
C ARG A 111 -7.56 2.88 -1.15
N VAL A 112 -6.93 3.37 -0.08
CA VAL A 112 -6.42 4.76 -0.05
C VAL A 112 -5.43 4.97 -1.19
N ALA A 113 -4.45 4.08 -1.36
CA ALA A 113 -3.46 4.17 -2.44
C ALA A 113 -4.10 4.15 -3.84
N CYS A 114 -5.12 3.30 -4.06
CA CYS A 114 -5.85 3.27 -5.33
C CYS A 114 -6.55 4.61 -5.61
N ARG A 115 -7.35 5.12 -4.65
CA ARG A 115 -8.13 6.35 -4.85
C ARG A 115 -7.26 7.59 -5.04
N THR A 116 -6.07 7.59 -4.47
CA THR A 116 -5.16 8.76 -4.49
C THR A 116 -4.01 8.63 -5.49
N SER A 117 -3.92 7.53 -6.25
CA SER A 117 -2.78 7.25 -7.14
C SER A 117 -2.48 8.37 -8.13
N ALA A 118 -3.51 8.97 -8.73
CA ALA A 118 -3.36 10.11 -9.65
C ALA A 118 -2.89 11.37 -8.90
N ALA A 119 -3.48 11.68 -7.74
CA ALA A 119 -3.14 12.88 -6.96
C ALA A 119 -1.73 12.82 -6.35
N THR A 120 -1.22 11.62 -6.06
CA THR A 120 0.13 11.42 -5.51
C THR A 120 1.21 11.31 -6.57
N GLY A 121 0.86 11.25 -7.86
CA GLY A 121 1.83 11.03 -8.94
C GLY A 121 2.54 9.67 -8.85
N SER A 122 1.90 8.67 -8.23
CA SER A 122 2.48 7.34 -8.06
C SER A 122 2.77 6.69 -9.40
N VAL A 123 3.93 6.03 -9.54
CA VAL A 123 4.31 5.28 -10.75
C VAL A 123 3.85 3.82 -10.73
N GLY A 124 3.21 3.39 -9.67
CA GLY A 124 2.59 2.07 -9.49
C GLY A 124 1.85 1.97 -8.17
N VAL A 125 0.97 0.98 -8.05
CA VAL A 125 0.19 0.72 -6.83
C VAL A 125 0.35 -0.73 -6.38
N LEU A 126 0.67 -0.94 -5.09
CA LEU A 126 0.74 -2.25 -4.45
C LEU A 126 -0.42 -2.45 -3.47
N CYS A 127 -1.29 -3.41 -3.76
CA CYS A 127 -2.41 -3.78 -2.90
C CYS A 127 -2.16 -5.12 -2.20
N LEU A 128 -2.10 -5.12 -0.88
CA LEU A 128 -2.09 -6.33 -0.05
C LEU A 128 -3.49 -6.55 0.52
N ALA A 129 -4.13 -7.66 0.18
CA ALA A 129 -5.48 -8.01 0.58
C ALA A 129 -6.50 -6.89 0.30
N PHE A 130 -6.69 -6.54 -0.97
CA PHE A 130 -7.68 -5.53 -1.35
C PHE A 130 -9.10 -6.00 -1.03
N PRO A 131 -9.86 -5.27 -0.20
CA PRO A 131 -11.19 -5.73 0.22
C PRO A 131 -12.23 -5.38 -0.85
N LEU A 132 -12.37 -6.23 -1.87
CA LEU A 132 -13.24 -6.01 -3.04
C LEU A 132 -14.69 -5.73 -2.66
N THR A 133 -15.21 -6.49 -1.69
CA THR A 133 -16.58 -6.33 -1.20
C THR A 133 -16.55 -5.95 0.28
N PRO A 134 -17.25 -4.88 0.70
CA PRO A 134 -17.31 -4.55 2.11
C PRO A 134 -18.06 -5.65 2.89
N PRO A 135 -17.80 -5.80 4.21
CA PRO A 135 -18.57 -6.73 5.02
C PRO A 135 -20.05 -6.34 4.98
N GLN A 136 -20.91 -7.34 4.70
CA GLN A 136 -22.35 -7.12 4.74
C GLN A 136 -22.79 -6.90 6.19
N ARG A 137 -23.56 -5.83 6.42
CA ARG A 137 -24.12 -5.58 7.74
C ARG A 137 -25.21 -6.58 8.01
N ALA A 138 -25.27 -7.12 9.23
CA ALA A 138 -26.41 -7.91 9.69
C ALA A 138 -27.70 -7.10 9.46
N ASN A 139 -28.74 -7.75 8.98
CA ASN A 139 -30.07 -7.15 8.72
C ASN A 139 -30.16 -6.17 7.53
N THR A 140 -29.24 -6.23 6.56
CA THR A 140 -29.43 -5.51 5.29
C THR A 140 -29.66 -6.50 4.14
N THR A 141 -30.71 -6.23 3.35
CA THR A 141 -31.02 -6.97 2.11
C THR A 141 -30.33 -6.38 0.88
N LYS A 142 -29.74 -5.18 1.02
CA LYS A 142 -29.04 -4.54 -0.09
C LYS A 142 -27.68 -5.20 -0.30
N PRO A 143 -27.34 -5.61 -1.53
CA PRO A 143 -26.00 -6.12 -1.85
C PRO A 143 -24.95 -5.08 -1.47
N ALA A 144 -23.83 -5.54 -0.93
CA ALA A 144 -22.69 -4.68 -0.70
C ALA A 144 -22.12 -4.21 -2.05
N LEU A 145 -21.95 -2.90 -2.21
CA LEU A 145 -21.36 -2.34 -3.44
C LEU A 145 -19.91 -2.78 -3.59
N SER A 146 -19.56 -3.30 -4.76
CA SER A 146 -18.18 -3.64 -5.08
C SER A 146 -17.29 -2.40 -5.08
N ARG A 147 -16.06 -2.58 -4.62
CA ARG A 147 -15.00 -1.57 -4.66
C ARG A 147 -14.10 -1.71 -5.89
N LEU A 148 -14.48 -2.57 -6.83
CA LEU A 148 -13.77 -2.73 -8.09
C LEU A 148 -13.53 -1.40 -8.83
N PRO A 149 -14.45 -0.43 -8.83
CA PRO A 149 -14.20 0.87 -9.45
C PRO A 149 -12.99 1.63 -8.86
N GLU A 150 -12.61 1.40 -7.59
CA GLU A 150 -11.39 2.00 -7.02
C GLU A 150 -10.12 1.41 -7.66
N LEU A 151 -10.12 0.12 -8.01
CA LEU A 151 -9.03 -0.53 -8.74
C LEU A 151 -9.03 -0.15 -10.22
N ASP A 152 -10.20 -0.07 -10.84
CA ASP A 152 -10.34 0.23 -12.28
C ASP A 152 -9.96 1.68 -12.61
N ALA A 153 -10.04 2.57 -11.63
CA ALA A 153 -9.61 3.97 -11.76
C ALA A 153 -8.09 4.17 -11.71
N VAL A 154 -7.32 3.13 -11.35
CA VAL A 154 -5.86 3.25 -11.27
C VAL A 154 -5.27 3.14 -12.68
N ALA A 155 -4.64 4.22 -13.16
CA ALA A 155 -4.06 4.32 -14.49
C ALA A 155 -2.60 3.81 -14.59
N VAL A 156 -2.00 3.44 -13.47
CA VAL A 156 -0.60 2.98 -13.40
C VAL A 156 -0.54 1.47 -13.12
N PRO A 157 0.58 0.79 -13.42
CA PRO A 157 0.74 -0.63 -13.12
C PRO A 157 0.40 -0.97 -11.66
N THR A 158 -0.44 -1.97 -11.47
CA THR A 158 -0.95 -2.37 -10.16
C THR A 158 -0.70 -3.85 -9.89
N LEU A 159 -0.16 -4.15 -8.71
CA LEU A 159 -0.12 -5.51 -8.17
C LEU A 159 -1.15 -5.65 -7.05
N VAL A 160 -1.96 -6.70 -7.12
CA VAL A 160 -2.81 -7.13 -6.01
C VAL A 160 -2.32 -8.49 -5.53
N VAL A 161 -1.88 -8.59 -4.28
CA VAL A 161 -1.61 -9.88 -3.62
C VAL A 161 -2.80 -10.22 -2.74
N GLN A 162 -3.50 -11.31 -3.06
CA GLN A 162 -4.78 -11.65 -2.43
C GLN A 162 -4.76 -13.06 -1.85
N GLY A 163 -5.32 -13.23 -0.66
CA GLY A 163 -5.50 -14.54 -0.05
C GLY A 163 -6.59 -15.36 -0.78
N ALA A 164 -6.32 -16.65 -1.04
CA ALA A 164 -7.25 -17.55 -1.73
C ALA A 164 -8.62 -17.63 -1.05
N ASN A 165 -8.64 -17.50 0.27
CA ASN A 165 -9.83 -17.57 1.11
C ASN A 165 -10.20 -16.19 1.70
N ASP A 166 -9.85 -15.12 1.02
CA ASP A 166 -10.20 -13.78 1.49
C ASP A 166 -11.73 -13.57 1.42
N ARG A 167 -12.35 -13.41 2.58
CA ARG A 167 -13.81 -13.21 2.71
C ARG A 167 -14.32 -11.94 2.03
N PHE A 168 -13.44 -11.01 1.68
CA PHE A 168 -13.80 -9.77 0.97
C PHE A 168 -13.73 -9.92 -0.54
N GLY A 169 -13.48 -11.13 -1.05
CA GLY A 169 -13.49 -11.48 -2.46
C GLY A 169 -12.12 -11.40 -3.13
N MET A 170 -12.07 -11.95 -4.33
CA MET A 170 -10.90 -11.97 -5.21
C MET A 170 -11.10 -10.94 -6.32
N PRO A 171 -10.28 -9.88 -6.36
CA PRO A 171 -10.30 -8.97 -7.51
C PRO A 171 -9.94 -9.70 -8.81
N PRO A 172 -10.55 -9.35 -9.94
CA PRO A 172 -10.13 -9.88 -11.23
C PRO A 172 -8.84 -9.20 -11.71
N ASP A 173 -8.10 -9.86 -12.58
CA ASP A 173 -7.11 -9.19 -13.42
C ASP A 173 -7.76 -8.08 -14.26
N GLY A 174 -6.96 -7.15 -14.74
CA GLY A 174 -7.45 -6.06 -15.56
C GLY A 174 -6.31 -5.33 -16.28
N PRO A 175 -6.61 -4.34 -17.11
CA PRO A 175 -5.61 -3.55 -17.80
C PRO A 175 -4.61 -2.95 -16.81
N GLY A 176 -3.32 -3.28 -16.95
CA GLY A 176 -2.27 -2.84 -16.05
C GLY A 176 -2.31 -3.41 -14.63
N ARG A 177 -3.27 -4.30 -14.32
CA ARG A 177 -3.44 -4.93 -13.02
C ARG A 177 -3.16 -6.43 -13.07
N THR A 178 -2.23 -6.88 -12.24
CA THR A 178 -1.91 -8.29 -12.02
C THR A 178 -2.42 -8.69 -10.64
N VAL A 179 -3.13 -9.82 -10.54
CA VAL A 179 -3.60 -10.39 -9.28
C VAL A 179 -2.83 -11.67 -9.00
N VAL A 180 -2.10 -11.70 -7.89
CA VAL A 180 -1.38 -12.89 -7.42
C VAL A 180 -2.13 -13.47 -6.23
N GLN A 181 -2.67 -14.67 -6.43
CA GLN A 181 -3.33 -15.42 -5.37
C GLN A 181 -2.31 -16.17 -4.54
N VAL A 182 -2.37 -16.02 -3.22
CA VAL A 182 -1.54 -16.75 -2.27
C VAL A 182 -2.41 -17.55 -1.29
N ALA A 183 -1.85 -18.60 -0.69
CA ALA A 183 -2.57 -19.35 0.34
C ALA A 183 -2.87 -18.45 1.55
N GLY A 184 -4.09 -18.56 2.08
CA GLY A 184 -4.52 -17.85 3.28
C GLY A 184 -5.76 -16.99 3.09
N ASP A 185 -6.07 -16.24 4.12
CA ASP A 185 -7.23 -15.35 4.24
C ASP A 185 -6.85 -13.87 4.04
N HIS A 186 -7.74 -12.95 4.43
CA HIS A 186 -7.52 -11.51 4.42
C HIS A 186 -6.29 -11.05 5.21
N GLY A 187 -5.77 -11.88 6.11
CA GLY A 187 -4.58 -11.56 6.92
C GLY A 187 -3.26 -11.73 6.19
N LEU A 188 -3.22 -12.46 5.07
CA LEU A 188 -2.03 -12.84 4.31
C LEU A 188 -0.89 -13.44 5.15
N LYS A 189 -1.22 -14.07 6.30
CA LYS A 189 -0.23 -14.57 7.26
C LYS A 189 0.25 -15.98 6.96
N SER A 190 -0.53 -16.74 6.20
CA SER A 190 -0.32 -18.19 6.01
C SER A 190 0.88 -18.49 5.10
N ASN A 191 1.25 -17.59 4.20
CA ASN A 191 2.35 -17.78 3.27
C ASN A 191 3.08 -16.45 2.98
N LEU A 192 3.76 -15.92 3.98
CA LEU A 192 4.55 -14.69 3.85
C LEU A 192 5.68 -14.79 2.80
N PRO A 193 6.36 -15.95 2.62
CA PRO A 193 7.33 -16.10 1.53
C PRO A 193 6.72 -15.86 0.14
N ALA A 194 5.51 -16.37 -0.13
CA ALA A 194 4.84 -16.12 -1.42
C ALA A 194 4.45 -14.65 -1.59
N VAL A 195 3.99 -13.96 -0.52
CA VAL A 195 3.75 -12.53 -0.55
C VAL A 195 5.04 -11.77 -0.90
N GLN A 196 6.14 -12.10 -0.23
CA GLN A 196 7.43 -11.47 -0.46
C GLN A 196 7.93 -11.71 -1.89
N ALA A 197 7.81 -12.94 -2.42
CA ALA A 197 8.21 -13.29 -3.77
C ALA A 197 7.42 -12.49 -4.82
N ALA A 198 6.09 -12.44 -4.71
CA ALA A 198 5.23 -11.68 -5.63
C ALA A 198 5.59 -10.18 -5.65
N VAL A 199 5.85 -9.59 -4.48
CA VAL A 199 6.27 -8.19 -4.37
C VAL A 199 7.66 -7.99 -4.97
N SER A 200 8.63 -8.86 -4.67
CA SER A 200 10.00 -8.78 -5.21
C SER A 200 10.01 -8.83 -6.73
N GLU A 201 9.31 -9.79 -7.33
CA GLU A 201 9.22 -9.96 -8.78
C GLU A 201 8.60 -8.72 -9.45
N TRP A 202 7.49 -8.25 -8.88
CA TRP A 202 6.79 -7.09 -9.44
C TRP A 202 7.61 -5.80 -9.35
N LEU A 203 8.33 -5.55 -8.25
CA LEU A 203 9.20 -4.39 -8.08
C LEU A 203 10.45 -4.47 -8.98
N ALA A 204 11.05 -5.65 -9.15
CA ALA A 204 12.22 -5.86 -10.02
C ALA A 204 11.93 -5.48 -11.48
N ALA A 205 10.74 -5.81 -11.99
CA ALA A 205 10.32 -5.43 -13.34
C ALA A 205 10.24 -3.91 -13.54
N ARG A 206 10.13 -3.12 -12.47
CA ARG A 206 10.05 -1.65 -12.49
C ARG A 206 11.39 -0.96 -12.30
N ALA A 207 12.30 -1.57 -11.56
CA ALA A 207 13.68 -1.08 -11.42
C ALA A 207 14.49 -1.26 -12.73
N GLY A 208 14.20 -2.31 -13.51
CA GLY A 208 14.94 -2.65 -14.75
C GLY A 208 14.67 -1.72 -15.93
N GLY A 209 13.55 -1.00 -15.96
CA GLY A 209 13.17 -0.11 -17.07
C GLY A 209 14.05 1.13 -17.22
N ARG A 210 14.87 1.48 -16.23
CA ARG A 210 15.72 2.68 -16.23
C ARG A 210 17.20 2.44 -16.56
N ARG A 211 17.65 1.17 -16.65
CA ARG A 211 19.05 0.87 -17.00
C ARG A 211 19.31 0.81 -18.52
N ARG A 212 18.32 1.14 -19.35
CA ARG A 212 18.38 1.10 -20.83
C ARG A 212 18.06 2.47 -21.48
N GLY A 213 18.44 3.55 -20.83
CA GLY A 213 18.36 4.87 -21.39
C GLY A 213 19.71 5.60 -21.31
#